data_386f40a7cdc1565500ad2edf7fbfdb17
#
_entry.id   386f40a7cdc1565500ad2edf7fbfdb17
#
_cell.length_a   1.000
_cell.length_b   1.000
_cell.length_c   1.000
_cell.angle_alpha   90.00
_cell.angle_beta   90.00
_cell.angle_gamma   90.00
#
_symmetry.space_group_name_H-M   'P 1'
#
loop_
_entity.id
_entity.type
_entity.pdbx_description
1 polymer ?
#
loop_
_entity_poly.entity_id
_entity_poly.type
_entity_poly.pdbx_seq_one_letter_code
_entity_poly.pdbx_strand_id
1 'polypeptide(L)'
;MGRAETHRQRASERRVERNRWRASRRRSVPSPSAVFRYLSQFHDASQEEARQPRKAFIPTPNDALRGLGKVNAEMVGLVQGHIGHRQATLDMDATLIETHKQEALYCYEGYRAYQPLTTYWAEADLIVHSEFRDGNVPAGFEQLRVLRESLAHLPDSVERVMLRSDTAGYQRELLKYCAEGRDERFGVIEFAVGVRVTDEFKHEAAQLEESEWQPLPRIVGEFEVETGQEWAELGLVPTWMGHSKKGPDYRFVAVREPLRRPPLPGMESEMELSVPVMQMPNRGWYKIRGIVTNRELAGDEVVRWYRARCGKGEEVHGVLKEDLAGGRLPSGQFGANAGWWAIAVLAFNLNSAVKQLALGDQWVTKRLKAVRFALINLAGRVVFHARKLLIRLARGHPSFPLLVRAHRRIVALAHGPPQS
;
A
#
# COMPACT_ATOMS: atom_id res chain seq x y z
N MET A 1 -58.93 29.43 -29.84
CA MET A 1 -58.15 28.17 -30.06
C MET A 1 -56.65 28.27 -29.77
N GLY A 2 -55.95 29.37 -29.91
CA GLY A 2 -54.49 29.45 -29.82
C GLY A 2 -53.81 29.27 -28.46
N ARG A 3 -54.47 29.54 -27.30
CA ARG A 3 -53.82 29.46 -25.94
C ARG A 3 -53.73 28.04 -25.40
N ALA A 4 -54.66 27.13 -25.72
CA ALA A 4 -54.66 25.77 -25.26
C ALA A 4 -53.61 24.90 -26.01
N GLU A 5 -53.40 25.22 -27.29
CA GLU A 5 -52.40 24.53 -28.13
C GLU A 5 -50.96 24.85 -27.70
N THR A 6 -50.66 26.12 -27.40
CA THR A 6 -49.37 26.55 -26.87
C THR A 6 -49.08 25.92 -25.53
N HIS A 7 -50.09 25.70 -24.66
CA HIS A 7 -49.88 25.05 -23.36
C HIS A 7 -49.59 23.56 -23.47
N ARG A 8 -50.24 22.86 -24.43
CA ARG A 8 -49.97 21.44 -24.73
C ARG A 8 -48.59 21.25 -25.35
N GLN A 9 -48.21 22.12 -26.25
CA GLN A 9 -46.87 22.08 -26.89
C GLN A 9 -45.74 22.28 -25.87
N ARG A 10 -45.84 23.27 -24.96
CA ARG A 10 -44.88 23.53 -23.88
C ARG A 10 -44.85 22.35 -22.86
N ALA A 11 -45.98 21.70 -22.59
CA ALA A 11 -46.04 20.53 -21.74
C ALA A 11 -45.37 19.30 -22.37
N SER A 12 -45.50 19.13 -23.68
CA SER A 12 -44.82 18.09 -24.46
C SER A 12 -43.31 18.30 -24.53
N GLU A 13 -42.86 19.52 -24.80
CA GLU A 13 -41.45 19.90 -24.81
C GLU A 13 -40.78 19.65 -23.42
N ARG A 14 -41.44 20.06 -22.35
CA ARG A 14 -40.97 19.80 -20.97
C ARG A 14 -40.94 18.30 -20.63
N ARG A 15 -41.78 17.48 -21.23
CA ARG A 15 -41.81 16.03 -21.08
C ARG A 15 -40.64 15.38 -21.84
N VAL A 16 -40.39 15.82 -23.06
CA VAL A 16 -39.25 15.37 -23.86
C VAL A 16 -37.92 15.77 -23.20
N GLU A 17 -37.82 16.99 -22.71
CA GLU A 17 -36.65 17.48 -22.00
C GLU A 17 -36.40 16.73 -20.69
N ARG A 18 -37.45 16.41 -19.90
CA ARG A 18 -37.34 15.54 -18.75
C ARG A 18 -36.91 14.12 -19.09
N ASN A 19 -37.38 13.57 -20.19
CA ASN A 19 -37.00 12.22 -20.62
C ASN A 19 -35.57 12.19 -21.15
N ARG A 20 -35.11 13.21 -21.87
CA ARG A 20 -33.70 13.39 -22.27
C ARG A 20 -32.79 13.54 -21.04
N TRP A 21 -33.19 14.31 -20.05
CA TRP A 21 -32.46 14.48 -18.80
C TRP A 21 -32.40 13.18 -17.98
N ARG A 22 -33.51 12.41 -17.90
CA ARG A 22 -33.53 11.08 -17.27
C ARG A 22 -32.66 10.08 -18.03
N ALA A 23 -32.64 10.13 -19.35
CA ALA A 23 -31.79 9.27 -20.17
C ALA A 23 -30.31 9.63 -20.04
N SER A 24 -29.95 10.92 -19.96
CA SER A 24 -28.59 11.37 -19.71
C SER A 24 -28.12 11.02 -18.27
N ARG A 25 -29.01 11.10 -17.30
CA ARG A 25 -28.71 10.73 -15.89
C ARG A 25 -28.53 9.23 -15.72
N ARG A 26 -29.29 8.40 -16.48
CA ARG A 26 -29.05 6.96 -16.52
C ARG A 26 -27.72 6.57 -17.16
N ARG A 27 -27.16 7.43 -18.00
CA ARG A 27 -25.83 7.22 -18.62
C ARG A 27 -24.65 7.69 -17.77
N SER A 28 -24.88 8.55 -16.80
CA SER A 28 -23.80 9.08 -15.92
C SER A 28 -23.44 8.15 -14.75
N VAL A 29 -24.34 7.24 -14.38
CA VAL A 29 -24.08 6.22 -13.37
C VAL A 29 -24.22 4.85 -14.04
N PRO A 30 -23.15 4.06 -14.12
CA PRO A 30 -23.21 2.75 -14.73
C PRO A 30 -24.16 1.83 -13.94
N SER A 31 -24.91 1.00 -14.65
CA SER A 31 -25.71 -0.06 -14.01
C SER A 31 -24.76 -1.13 -13.41
N PRO A 32 -25.20 -1.92 -12.42
CA PRO A 32 -24.42 -3.06 -11.94
C PRO A 32 -23.93 -3.97 -13.08
N SER A 33 -24.82 -4.30 -14.04
CA SER A 33 -24.45 -5.11 -15.20
C SER A 33 -23.38 -4.46 -16.08
N ALA A 34 -23.36 -3.12 -16.20
CA ALA A 34 -22.33 -2.41 -16.94
C ALA A 34 -20.99 -2.47 -16.19
N VAL A 35 -21.00 -2.37 -14.85
CA VAL A 35 -19.81 -2.53 -14.02
C VAL A 35 -19.24 -3.95 -14.16
N PHE A 36 -20.07 -4.99 -14.03
CA PHE A 36 -19.61 -6.37 -14.22
C PHE A 36 -19.05 -6.61 -15.62
N ARG A 37 -19.69 -6.10 -16.66
CA ARG A 37 -19.18 -6.20 -18.04
C ARG A 37 -17.85 -5.48 -18.21
N TYR A 38 -17.68 -4.34 -17.56
CA TYR A 38 -16.40 -3.62 -17.55
C TYR A 38 -15.32 -4.43 -16.83
N LEU A 39 -15.64 -5.00 -15.66
CA LEU A 39 -14.67 -5.78 -14.88
C LEU A 39 -14.31 -7.11 -15.56
N SER A 40 -15.23 -7.73 -16.29
CA SER A 40 -14.94 -9.00 -16.98
C SER A 40 -13.88 -8.88 -18.08
N GLN A 41 -13.62 -7.68 -18.61
CA GLN A 41 -12.55 -7.48 -19.59
C GLN A 41 -11.13 -7.68 -19.04
N PHE A 42 -10.97 -7.62 -17.70
CA PHE A 42 -9.69 -7.89 -17.02
C PHE A 42 -9.44 -9.37 -16.79
N HIS A 43 -10.44 -10.23 -17.02
CA HIS A 43 -10.35 -11.65 -16.83
C HIS A 43 -9.83 -12.35 -18.09
N ASP A 44 -8.89 -13.27 -17.88
CA ASP A 44 -8.37 -14.16 -18.91
C ASP A 44 -8.68 -15.61 -18.53
N ALA A 45 -9.68 -16.21 -19.20
CA ALA A 45 -10.12 -17.57 -18.92
C ALA A 45 -9.04 -18.61 -19.16
N SER A 46 -8.10 -18.38 -20.09
CA SER A 46 -7.00 -19.31 -20.36
C SER A 46 -6.02 -19.45 -19.20
N GLN A 47 -5.90 -18.42 -18.37
CA GLN A 47 -5.05 -18.40 -17.20
C GLN A 47 -5.74 -18.97 -15.95
N GLU A 48 -7.05 -19.03 -15.95
CA GLU A 48 -7.84 -19.55 -14.81
C GLU A 48 -7.52 -21.01 -14.53
N GLU A 49 -7.33 -21.84 -15.58
CA GLU A 49 -6.98 -23.27 -15.46
C GLU A 49 -5.60 -23.51 -14.81
N ALA A 50 -4.68 -22.55 -14.91
CA ALA A 50 -3.35 -22.63 -14.31
C ALA A 50 -3.36 -22.34 -12.80
N ARG A 51 -4.44 -21.74 -12.28
CA ARG A 51 -4.63 -21.46 -10.85
C ARG A 51 -5.03 -22.72 -10.10
N GLN A 52 -4.07 -23.40 -9.52
CA GLN A 52 -4.29 -24.66 -8.82
C GLN A 52 -4.04 -24.52 -7.31
N PRO A 53 -4.83 -25.19 -6.45
CA PRO A 53 -4.49 -25.33 -5.04
C PRO A 53 -3.09 -25.93 -4.90
N ARG A 54 -2.28 -25.49 -3.99
CA ARG A 54 -0.89 -25.95 -3.72
C ARG A 54 0.17 -25.55 -4.75
N LYS A 55 -0.15 -24.76 -5.76
CA LYS A 55 0.83 -24.19 -6.70
C LYS A 55 0.72 -22.68 -6.70
N ALA A 56 1.79 -22.00 -6.32
CA ALA A 56 1.87 -20.54 -6.47
C ALA A 56 1.87 -20.21 -7.97
N PHE A 57 0.92 -19.40 -8.39
CA PHE A 57 0.78 -18.96 -9.78
C PHE A 57 0.23 -17.54 -9.80
N ILE A 58 0.84 -16.69 -10.60
CA ILE A 58 0.42 -15.32 -10.82
C ILE A 58 0.01 -15.18 -12.28
N PRO A 59 -1.29 -14.97 -12.56
CA PRO A 59 -1.75 -14.76 -13.93
C PRO A 59 -1.06 -13.54 -14.55
N THR A 60 -0.61 -13.68 -15.78
CA THR A 60 -0.04 -12.58 -16.54
C THR A 60 -1.12 -11.52 -16.79
N PRO A 61 -0.90 -10.25 -16.45
CA PRO A 61 -1.86 -9.18 -16.71
C PRO A 61 -2.18 -9.06 -18.21
N ASN A 62 -3.45 -8.99 -18.55
CA ASN A 62 -3.86 -8.68 -19.93
C ASN A 62 -3.69 -7.18 -20.24
N ASP A 63 -3.93 -6.76 -21.50
CA ASP A 63 -3.74 -5.37 -21.93
C ASP A 63 -4.57 -4.38 -21.13
N ALA A 64 -5.80 -4.74 -20.76
CA ALA A 64 -6.67 -3.88 -19.97
C ALA A 64 -6.10 -3.63 -18.56
N LEU A 65 -5.59 -4.68 -17.88
CA LEU A 65 -5.00 -4.56 -16.57
C LEU A 65 -3.65 -3.82 -16.61
N ARG A 66 -2.83 -4.09 -17.66
CA ARG A 66 -1.60 -3.29 -17.91
C ARG A 66 -1.94 -1.81 -18.16
N GLY A 67 -3.06 -1.52 -18.82
CA GLY A 67 -3.55 -0.16 -19.01
C GLY A 67 -3.80 0.58 -17.71
N LEU A 68 -4.44 -0.07 -16.72
CA LEU A 68 -4.63 0.52 -15.37
C LEU A 68 -3.29 0.76 -14.66
N GLY A 69 -2.32 -0.15 -14.80
CA GLY A 69 -0.97 0.04 -14.28
C GLY A 69 -0.27 1.26 -14.87
N LYS A 70 -0.38 1.48 -16.20
CA LYS A 70 0.15 2.68 -16.87
C LYS A 70 -0.50 3.96 -16.36
N VAL A 71 -1.83 3.98 -16.21
CA VAL A 71 -2.56 5.14 -15.64
C VAL A 71 -2.07 5.41 -14.20
N ASN A 72 -1.80 4.37 -13.42
CA ASN A 72 -1.23 4.53 -12.08
C ASN A 72 0.16 5.19 -12.14
N ALA A 73 1.05 4.71 -12.99
CA ALA A 73 2.38 5.28 -13.16
C ALA A 73 2.34 6.75 -13.62
N GLU A 74 1.45 7.08 -14.57
CA GLU A 74 1.22 8.46 -15.02
C GLU A 74 0.71 9.36 -13.87
N MET A 75 -0.19 8.84 -13.02
CA MET A 75 -0.68 9.58 -11.83
C MET A 75 0.44 9.80 -10.82
N VAL A 76 1.28 8.80 -10.55
CA VAL A 76 2.46 8.92 -9.70
C VAL A 76 3.40 9.99 -10.27
N GLY A 77 3.68 9.96 -11.58
CA GLY A 77 4.49 10.96 -12.27
C GLY A 77 3.92 12.37 -12.17
N LEU A 78 2.61 12.51 -12.36
CA LEU A 78 1.92 13.81 -12.22
C LEU A 78 2.08 14.40 -10.81
N VAL A 79 1.81 13.61 -9.79
CA VAL A 79 1.93 14.06 -8.39
C VAL A 79 3.38 14.40 -8.07
N GLN A 80 4.33 13.53 -8.45
CA GLN A 80 5.75 13.74 -8.25
C GLN A 80 6.26 15.02 -8.92
N GLY A 81 5.79 15.35 -10.13
CA GLY A 81 6.13 16.58 -10.82
C GLY A 81 5.77 17.86 -10.05
N HIS A 82 4.86 17.78 -9.07
CA HIS A 82 4.47 18.91 -8.21
C HIS A 82 5.12 18.87 -6.82
N ILE A 83 5.40 17.69 -6.27
CA ILE A 83 5.99 17.56 -4.92
C ILE A 83 7.52 17.48 -4.94
N GLY A 84 8.12 16.98 -6.01
CA GLY A 84 9.56 17.09 -6.26
C GLY A 84 10.46 16.24 -5.36
N HIS A 85 10.01 15.08 -4.83
CA HIS A 85 10.87 14.20 -4.05
C HIS A 85 11.98 13.59 -4.91
N ARG A 86 13.22 13.63 -4.44
CA ARG A 86 14.38 13.01 -5.09
C ARG A 86 14.68 11.61 -4.55
N GLN A 87 14.04 11.23 -3.47
CA GLN A 87 14.21 9.96 -2.79
C GLN A 87 12.87 9.21 -2.69
N ALA A 88 12.92 7.90 -2.83
CA ALA A 88 11.77 7.03 -2.61
C ALA A 88 12.11 5.93 -1.61
N THR A 89 11.46 5.96 -0.45
CA THR A 89 11.40 4.82 0.47
C THR A 89 10.20 3.95 0.06
N LEU A 90 10.49 2.76 -0.44
CA LEU A 90 9.49 1.79 -0.88
C LEU A 90 9.19 0.79 0.23
N ASP A 91 7.97 0.79 0.70
CA ASP A 91 7.45 -0.23 1.62
C ASP A 91 6.75 -1.33 0.82
N MET A 92 7.33 -2.52 0.78
CA MET A 92 6.72 -3.69 0.17
C MET A 92 6.02 -4.52 1.24
N ASP A 93 4.71 -4.70 1.07
CA ASP A 93 3.89 -5.45 2.02
C ASP A 93 2.73 -6.17 1.33
N ALA A 94 2.39 -7.36 1.80
CA ALA A 94 1.25 -8.14 1.33
C ALA A 94 0.10 -8.06 2.33
N THR A 95 -1.14 -8.10 1.84
CA THR A 95 -2.31 -8.11 2.72
C THR A 95 -3.31 -9.16 2.31
N LEU A 96 -3.84 -9.90 3.27
CA LEU A 96 -4.92 -10.85 3.01
C LEU A 96 -6.25 -10.13 2.85
N ILE A 97 -7.00 -10.53 1.84
CA ILE A 97 -8.38 -10.13 1.58
C ILE A 97 -9.24 -11.38 1.69
N GLU A 98 -9.80 -11.61 2.87
CA GLU A 98 -10.72 -12.72 3.10
C GLU A 98 -11.94 -12.62 2.18
N THR A 99 -12.39 -13.75 1.67
CA THR A 99 -13.56 -13.81 0.80
C THR A 99 -14.29 -15.16 0.90
N HIS A 100 -15.61 -15.15 0.70
CA HIS A 100 -16.43 -16.35 0.61
C HIS A 100 -16.62 -16.84 -0.84
N LYS A 101 -15.89 -16.27 -1.81
CA LYS A 101 -15.92 -16.69 -3.20
C LYS A 101 -15.33 -18.10 -3.35
N GLN A 102 -16.03 -18.98 -4.03
CA GLN A 102 -15.62 -20.40 -4.17
C GLN A 102 -14.36 -20.54 -5.03
N GLU A 103 -14.14 -19.61 -5.94
CA GLU A 103 -13.01 -19.58 -6.87
C GLU A 103 -11.70 -19.06 -6.24
N ALA A 104 -11.78 -18.42 -5.06
CA ALA A 104 -10.60 -18.00 -4.32
C ALA A 104 -9.91 -19.20 -3.67
N LEU A 105 -8.58 -19.20 -3.68
CA LEU A 105 -7.77 -20.26 -3.10
C LEU A 105 -7.52 -20.01 -1.61
N TYR A 106 -7.23 -21.09 -0.88
CA TYR A 106 -6.95 -21.02 0.56
C TYR A 106 -5.59 -20.39 0.83
N CYS A 107 -5.55 -19.42 1.74
CA CYS A 107 -4.31 -18.85 2.24
C CYS A 107 -3.69 -19.72 3.36
N TYR A 108 -2.53 -19.31 3.83
CA TYR A 108 -1.80 -20.03 4.89
C TYR A 108 -2.53 -20.03 6.26
N GLU A 109 -3.48 -19.13 6.47
CA GLU A 109 -4.31 -19.09 7.68
C GLU A 109 -5.54 -20.01 7.60
N GLY A 110 -5.72 -20.77 6.50
CA GLY A 110 -6.76 -21.78 6.38
C GLY A 110 -8.13 -21.29 5.92
N TYR A 111 -8.25 -20.05 5.44
CA TYR A 111 -9.46 -19.53 4.83
C TYR A 111 -9.23 -19.07 3.37
N ARG A 112 -10.32 -18.88 2.63
CA ARG A 112 -10.23 -18.40 1.25
C ARG A 112 -9.91 -16.91 1.21
N ALA A 113 -8.89 -16.54 0.47
CA ALA A 113 -8.44 -15.15 0.38
C ALA A 113 -7.79 -14.84 -0.97
N TYR A 114 -7.57 -13.56 -1.21
CA TYR A 114 -6.55 -13.06 -2.12
C TYR A 114 -5.47 -12.34 -1.33
N GLN A 115 -4.27 -12.26 -1.89
CA GLN A 115 -3.11 -11.70 -1.17
C GLN A 115 -2.32 -10.72 -2.05
N PRO A 116 -2.87 -9.54 -2.38
CA PRO A 116 -2.12 -8.57 -3.15
C PRO A 116 -0.82 -8.15 -2.45
N LEU A 117 0.25 -8.03 -3.23
CA LEU A 117 1.52 -7.44 -2.83
C LEU A 117 1.58 -6.01 -3.33
N THR A 118 1.79 -5.06 -2.43
CA THR A 118 1.75 -3.62 -2.71
C THR A 118 3.09 -2.97 -2.39
N THR A 119 3.56 -2.11 -3.28
CA THR A 119 4.74 -1.25 -3.09
C THR A 119 4.27 0.19 -2.91
N TYR A 120 4.43 0.69 -1.70
CA TYR A 120 4.03 2.02 -1.27
C TYR A 120 5.24 2.94 -1.14
N TRP A 121 5.18 4.13 -1.69
CA TRP A 121 6.19 5.17 -1.57
C TRP A 121 5.88 6.07 -0.38
N ALA A 122 6.68 5.96 0.68
CA ALA A 122 6.37 6.54 1.98
C ALA A 122 6.33 8.07 1.98
N GLU A 123 7.29 8.74 1.34
CA GLU A 123 7.37 10.20 1.31
C GLU A 123 6.25 10.82 0.47
N ALA A 124 5.87 10.15 -0.62
CA ALA A 124 4.86 10.66 -1.54
C ALA A 124 3.42 10.30 -1.14
N ASP A 125 3.19 9.42 -0.16
CA ASP A 125 1.87 8.83 0.18
C ASP A 125 1.19 8.23 -1.06
N LEU A 126 1.95 7.50 -1.90
CA LEU A 126 1.47 6.92 -3.16
C LEU A 126 1.78 5.42 -3.26
N ILE A 127 0.90 4.68 -3.89
CA ILE A 127 1.15 3.29 -4.28
C ILE A 127 1.77 3.30 -5.69
N VAL A 128 3.04 2.90 -5.78
CA VAL A 128 3.79 2.85 -7.04
C VAL A 128 3.34 1.66 -7.86
N HIS A 129 3.21 0.50 -7.22
CA HIS A 129 2.82 -0.75 -7.86
C HIS A 129 2.01 -1.62 -6.90
N SER A 130 1.10 -2.41 -7.44
CA SER A 130 0.39 -3.42 -6.65
C SER A 130 -0.03 -4.56 -7.55
N GLU A 131 0.34 -5.77 -7.17
CA GLU A 131 0.03 -7.01 -7.89
C GLU A 131 -1.03 -7.80 -7.13
N PHE A 132 -2.14 -8.09 -7.78
CA PHE A 132 -3.21 -8.90 -7.21
C PHE A 132 -2.87 -10.38 -7.33
N ARG A 133 -2.93 -11.11 -6.21
CA ARG A 133 -2.49 -12.51 -6.07
C ARG A 133 -3.55 -13.36 -5.39
N ASP A 134 -3.53 -14.67 -5.67
CA ASP A 134 -4.34 -15.63 -4.91
C ASP A 134 -3.83 -15.80 -3.47
N GLY A 135 -4.70 -16.30 -2.58
CA GLY A 135 -4.36 -16.54 -1.19
C GLY A 135 -3.28 -17.60 -0.97
N ASN A 136 -3.14 -18.54 -1.90
CA ASN A 136 -2.11 -19.58 -1.84
C ASN A 136 -0.74 -19.14 -2.38
N VAL A 137 -0.62 -17.92 -2.90
CA VAL A 137 0.66 -17.35 -3.33
C VAL A 137 1.36 -16.76 -2.10
N PRO A 138 2.52 -17.28 -1.67
CA PRO A 138 3.23 -16.75 -0.52
C PRO A 138 3.60 -15.28 -0.69
N ALA A 139 3.55 -14.50 0.38
CA ALA A 139 3.92 -13.09 0.35
C ALA A 139 5.33 -12.85 -0.23
N GLY A 140 6.27 -13.77 0.03
CA GLY A 140 7.63 -13.73 -0.49
C GLY A 140 7.79 -14.18 -1.94
N PHE A 141 6.76 -14.71 -2.60
CA PHE A 141 6.90 -15.24 -3.96
C PHE A 141 7.19 -14.11 -4.96
N GLU A 142 8.28 -14.22 -5.72
CA GLU A 142 8.74 -13.29 -6.76
C GLU A 142 8.84 -11.81 -6.32
N GLN A 143 9.24 -11.54 -5.08
CA GLN A 143 9.36 -10.16 -4.60
C GLN A 143 10.39 -9.33 -5.39
N LEU A 144 11.49 -9.91 -5.81
CA LEU A 144 12.48 -9.22 -6.64
C LEU A 144 11.88 -8.74 -7.98
N ARG A 145 11.04 -9.56 -8.63
CA ARG A 145 10.35 -9.14 -9.85
C ARG A 145 9.44 -7.94 -9.58
N VAL A 146 8.64 -8.01 -8.51
CA VAL A 146 7.75 -6.90 -8.13
C VAL A 146 8.52 -5.63 -7.76
N LEU A 147 9.67 -5.77 -7.08
CA LEU A 147 10.55 -4.62 -6.83
C LEU A 147 11.00 -3.98 -8.16
N ARG A 148 11.50 -4.77 -9.10
CA ARG A 148 11.96 -4.26 -10.41
C ARG A 148 10.84 -3.57 -11.19
N GLU A 149 9.64 -4.12 -11.19
CA GLU A 149 8.45 -3.49 -11.78
C GLU A 149 8.10 -2.17 -11.08
N SER A 150 8.23 -2.12 -9.75
CA SER A 150 8.02 -0.90 -8.97
C SER A 150 9.05 0.18 -9.30
N LEU A 151 10.34 -0.19 -9.41
CA LEU A 151 11.41 0.72 -9.80
C LEU A 151 11.19 1.32 -11.20
N ALA A 152 10.71 0.51 -12.14
CA ALA A 152 10.38 0.95 -13.49
C ALA A 152 9.20 1.95 -13.55
N HIS A 153 8.36 1.98 -12.54
CA HIS A 153 7.23 2.92 -12.43
C HIS A 153 7.60 4.23 -11.72
N LEU A 154 8.81 4.33 -11.12
CA LEU A 154 9.24 5.56 -10.48
C LEU A 154 9.60 6.64 -11.51
N PRO A 155 9.12 7.88 -11.33
CA PRO A 155 9.44 9.01 -12.19
C PRO A 155 10.95 9.29 -12.28
N ASP A 156 11.43 9.81 -13.42
CA ASP A 156 12.86 10.06 -13.68
C ASP A 156 13.51 11.02 -12.68
N SER A 157 12.72 11.88 -12.05
CA SER A 157 13.18 12.80 -11.00
C SER A 157 13.62 12.14 -9.69
N VAL A 158 13.27 10.86 -9.49
CA VAL A 158 13.74 10.08 -8.33
C VAL A 158 15.16 9.60 -8.59
N GLU A 159 16.07 9.93 -7.68
CA GLU A 159 17.50 9.64 -7.81
C GLU A 159 17.97 8.53 -6.88
N ARG A 160 17.31 8.37 -5.74
CA ARG A 160 17.69 7.41 -4.70
C ARG A 160 16.49 6.59 -4.27
N VAL A 161 16.68 5.29 -4.14
CA VAL A 161 15.66 4.38 -3.65
C VAL A 161 16.15 3.67 -2.40
N MET A 162 15.23 3.50 -1.47
CA MET A 162 15.41 2.65 -0.29
C MET A 162 14.25 1.67 -0.18
N LEU A 163 14.50 0.48 0.37
CA LEU A 163 13.52 -0.59 0.51
C LEU A 163 13.30 -0.95 1.97
N ARG A 164 12.02 -1.09 2.36
CA ARG A 164 11.63 -1.73 3.62
C ARG A 164 10.64 -2.86 3.33
N SER A 165 10.84 -4.01 3.93
CA SER A 165 9.91 -5.13 3.85
C SER A 165 9.89 -5.91 5.15
N ASP A 166 8.83 -6.66 5.39
CA ASP A 166 8.75 -7.62 6.48
C ASP A 166 9.63 -8.85 6.20
N THR A 167 9.42 -9.92 6.96
CA THR A 167 10.18 -11.17 6.79
C THR A 167 9.94 -11.87 5.44
N ALA A 168 8.91 -11.50 4.70
CA ALA A 168 8.69 -12.02 3.35
C ALA A 168 9.74 -11.52 2.35
N GLY A 169 10.32 -10.33 2.60
CA GLY A 169 11.44 -9.78 1.84
C GLY A 169 12.80 -10.37 2.18
N TYR A 170 12.90 -11.24 3.21
CA TYR A 170 14.16 -11.87 3.59
C TYR A 170 14.53 -12.99 2.61
N GLN A 171 14.99 -12.56 1.43
CA GLN A 171 15.31 -13.45 0.32
C GLN A 171 16.67 -13.11 -0.27
N ARG A 172 17.49 -14.13 -0.49
CA ARG A 172 18.87 -14.01 -0.99
C ARG A 172 18.98 -13.13 -2.23
N GLU A 173 18.17 -13.42 -3.26
CA GLU A 173 18.28 -12.71 -4.53
C GLU A 173 17.82 -11.25 -4.44
N LEU A 174 16.80 -10.96 -3.60
CA LEU A 174 16.35 -9.60 -3.35
C LEU A 174 17.43 -8.78 -2.63
N LEU A 175 17.99 -9.32 -1.54
CA LEU A 175 19.02 -8.64 -0.75
C LEU A 175 20.30 -8.42 -1.56
N LYS A 176 20.74 -9.44 -2.34
CA LYS A 176 21.89 -9.30 -3.22
C LYS A 176 21.65 -8.28 -4.34
N TYR A 177 20.48 -8.29 -4.96
CA TYR A 177 20.16 -7.30 -5.97
C TYR A 177 20.32 -5.87 -5.46
N CYS A 178 19.80 -5.61 -4.25
CA CYS A 178 19.89 -4.30 -3.62
C CYS A 178 21.32 -3.95 -3.19
N ALA A 179 22.01 -4.85 -2.48
CA ALA A 179 23.32 -4.57 -1.90
C ALA A 179 24.44 -4.49 -2.94
N GLU A 180 24.37 -5.31 -3.99
CA GLU A 180 25.39 -5.37 -5.05
C GLU A 180 25.20 -4.30 -6.14
N GLY A 181 24.17 -3.45 -6.01
CA GLY A 181 23.91 -2.38 -6.97
C GLY A 181 23.55 -2.87 -8.37
N ARG A 182 22.75 -3.96 -8.45
CA ARG A 182 22.40 -4.59 -9.73
C ARG A 182 21.32 -3.83 -10.53
N ASP A 183 20.73 -2.79 -9.95
CA ASP A 183 19.82 -1.93 -10.67
C ASP A 183 20.59 -0.92 -11.53
N GLU A 184 20.29 -0.85 -12.82
CA GLU A 184 21.01 0.00 -13.77
C GLU A 184 20.79 1.49 -13.51
N ARG A 185 19.65 1.86 -12.96
CA ARG A 185 19.26 3.26 -12.70
C ARG A 185 19.69 3.74 -11.33
N PHE A 186 19.46 2.93 -10.30
CA PHE A 186 19.61 3.33 -8.92
C PHE A 186 20.89 2.79 -8.26
N GLY A 187 21.56 1.82 -8.91
CA GLY A 187 22.74 1.17 -8.32
C GLY A 187 22.41 0.47 -7.00
N VAL A 188 23.15 0.79 -5.95
CA VAL A 188 22.90 0.23 -4.61
C VAL A 188 21.61 0.80 -4.05
N ILE A 189 20.71 -0.12 -3.66
CA ILE A 189 19.45 0.21 -2.97
C ILE A 189 19.65 -0.09 -1.49
N GLU A 190 19.59 0.95 -0.67
CA GLU A 190 19.62 0.77 0.78
C GLU A 190 18.34 0.08 1.26
N PHE A 191 18.46 -0.81 2.23
CA PHE A 191 17.29 -1.51 2.74
C PHE A 191 17.34 -1.78 4.25
N ALA A 192 16.17 -2.03 4.83
CA ALA A 192 15.99 -2.75 6.08
C ALA A 192 14.84 -3.74 5.93
N VAL A 193 15.12 -5.01 6.15
CA VAL A 193 14.18 -6.12 5.97
C VAL A 193 14.13 -6.96 7.23
N GLY A 194 12.92 -7.36 7.64
CA GLY A 194 12.74 -8.25 8.79
C GLY A 194 13.39 -9.60 8.54
N VAL A 195 14.16 -10.10 9.50
CA VAL A 195 14.81 -11.40 9.43
C VAL A 195 13.90 -12.49 9.99
N ARG A 196 13.87 -13.62 9.33
CA ARG A 196 13.30 -14.84 9.92
C ARG A 196 14.23 -15.33 11.02
N VAL A 197 13.78 -15.26 12.27
CA VAL A 197 14.53 -15.70 13.42
C VAL A 197 14.65 -17.23 13.37
N THR A 198 15.87 -17.72 13.12
CA THR A 198 16.24 -19.15 13.13
C THR A 198 16.96 -19.49 14.44
N ASP A 199 17.20 -20.78 14.66
CA ASP A 199 17.98 -21.22 15.83
C ASP A 199 19.42 -20.68 15.76
N GLU A 200 20.00 -20.55 14.55
CA GLU A 200 21.29 -19.91 14.32
C GLU A 200 21.27 -18.45 14.78
N PHE A 201 20.24 -17.70 14.39
CA PHE A 201 20.06 -16.31 14.83
C PHE A 201 19.92 -16.19 16.37
N LYS A 202 19.16 -17.10 16.99
CA LYS A 202 19.00 -17.14 18.45
C LYS A 202 20.31 -17.49 19.14
N HIS A 203 21.07 -18.44 18.57
CA HIS A 203 22.38 -18.85 19.10
C HIS A 203 23.35 -17.67 19.12
N GLU A 204 23.50 -16.96 17.99
CA GLU A 204 24.36 -15.76 17.88
C GLU A 204 23.91 -14.67 18.88
N ALA A 205 22.62 -14.40 18.97
CA ALA A 205 22.10 -13.43 19.93
C ALA A 205 22.35 -13.82 21.40
N ALA A 206 22.41 -15.13 21.71
CA ALA A 206 22.68 -15.64 23.05
C ALA A 206 24.16 -15.55 23.44
N GLN A 207 25.08 -15.47 22.47
CA GLN A 207 26.51 -15.32 22.70
C GLN A 207 26.91 -13.88 23.07
N LEU A 208 26.07 -12.89 22.78
CA LEU A 208 26.37 -11.49 23.07
C LEU A 208 26.47 -11.22 24.59
N GLU A 209 27.48 -10.49 24.97
CA GLU A 209 27.61 -9.96 26.31
C GLU A 209 26.53 -8.91 26.60
N GLU A 210 26.19 -8.70 27.89
CA GLU A 210 25.17 -7.72 28.28
C GLU A 210 25.52 -6.29 27.86
N SER A 211 26.79 -5.96 27.87
CA SER A 211 27.32 -4.65 27.47
C SER A 211 27.15 -4.33 25.98
N GLU A 212 26.90 -5.35 25.15
CA GLU A 212 26.64 -5.19 23.72
C GLU A 212 25.19 -4.83 23.41
N TRP A 213 24.28 -5.11 24.35
CA TRP A 213 22.88 -4.73 24.26
C TRP A 213 22.68 -3.29 24.71
N GLN A 214 22.17 -2.46 23.80
CA GLN A 214 21.93 -1.04 24.03
C GLN A 214 20.43 -0.76 24.18
N PRO A 215 20.01 0.18 25.03
CA PRO A 215 18.63 0.59 25.16
C PRO A 215 18.03 1.05 23.83
N LEU A 216 16.79 0.72 23.60
CA LEU A 216 16.00 1.15 22.43
C LEU A 216 14.80 1.98 22.89
N PRO A 217 14.98 3.25 23.22
CA PRO A 217 13.86 4.11 23.61
C PRO A 217 12.92 4.40 22.46
N ARG A 218 11.66 4.65 22.76
CA ARG A 218 10.68 5.15 21.80
C ARG A 218 10.71 6.68 21.81
N ILE A 219 10.83 7.28 20.64
CA ILE A 219 10.74 8.73 20.49
C ILE A 219 9.27 9.13 20.36
N VAL A 220 8.79 10.01 21.24
CA VAL A 220 7.45 10.58 21.23
C VAL A 220 7.56 12.10 21.27
N GLY A 221 7.46 12.75 20.11
CA GLY A 221 7.80 14.16 19.97
C GLY A 221 9.28 14.40 20.23
N GLU A 222 9.61 15.21 21.23
CA GLU A 222 10.99 15.51 21.67
C GLU A 222 11.45 14.62 22.84
N PHE A 223 10.59 13.70 23.31
CA PHE A 223 10.86 12.89 24.51
C PHE A 223 11.26 11.48 24.15
N GLU A 224 12.25 10.97 24.87
CA GLU A 224 12.59 9.55 24.89
C GLU A 224 11.80 8.83 25.98
N VAL A 225 11.10 7.78 25.60
CA VAL A 225 10.31 6.95 26.52
C VAL A 225 10.96 5.57 26.59
N GLU A 226 11.37 5.15 27.76
CA GLU A 226 11.89 3.81 27.99
C GLU A 226 10.85 2.75 27.64
N THR A 227 11.28 1.75 26.86
CA THR A 227 10.40 0.66 26.42
C THR A 227 10.74 -0.68 27.05
N GLY A 228 11.90 -0.77 27.70
CA GLY A 228 12.52 -2.03 28.11
C GLY A 228 13.02 -2.87 26.92
N GLN A 229 12.98 -2.34 25.72
CA GLN A 229 13.57 -2.98 24.53
C GLN A 229 15.03 -2.60 24.42
N GLU A 230 15.81 -3.53 23.86
CA GLU A 230 17.23 -3.35 23.59
C GLU A 230 17.56 -3.86 22.20
N TRP A 231 18.65 -3.35 21.63
CA TRP A 231 19.16 -3.77 20.34
C TRP A 231 20.65 -4.08 20.43
N ALA A 232 21.14 -4.95 19.53
CA ALA A 232 22.55 -5.24 19.35
C ALA A 232 22.85 -5.64 17.90
N GLU A 233 24.09 -5.46 17.49
CA GLU A 233 24.60 -5.98 16.21
C GLU A 233 24.95 -7.47 16.36
N LEU A 234 24.62 -8.27 15.33
CA LEU A 234 25.00 -9.68 15.26
C LEU A 234 26.08 -9.89 14.21
N GLY A 235 27.11 -10.67 14.54
CA GLY A 235 28.11 -11.16 13.60
C GLY A 235 27.61 -12.29 12.65
N LEU A 236 26.29 -12.41 12.47
CA LEU A 236 25.64 -13.48 11.76
C LEU A 236 25.92 -13.42 10.25
N VAL A 237 26.40 -14.52 9.70
CA VAL A 237 26.41 -14.78 8.26
C VAL A 237 25.60 -16.04 7.98
N PRO A 238 24.37 -15.93 7.46
CA PRO A 238 23.54 -17.08 7.21
C PRO A 238 24.18 -18.07 6.23
N THR A 239 24.05 -19.36 6.52
CA THR A 239 24.64 -20.44 5.71
C THR A 239 24.16 -20.43 4.24
N TRP A 240 22.92 -20.01 4.00
CA TRP A 240 22.35 -19.90 2.64
C TRP A 240 22.99 -18.77 1.79
N MET A 241 23.74 -17.87 2.39
CA MET A 241 24.48 -16.81 1.64
C MET A 241 25.79 -17.30 1.05
N GLY A 242 26.23 -18.48 1.44
CA GLY A 242 27.47 -19.11 0.98
C GLY A 242 28.71 -18.61 1.74
N HIS A 243 29.76 -19.41 1.73
CA HIS A 243 31.04 -19.10 2.36
C HIS A 243 31.84 -18.14 1.48
N SER A 244 31.46 -16.87 1.43
CA SER A 244 32.36 -15.85 0.88
C SER A 244 33.41 -15.52 1.92
N LYS A 245 34.69 -15.44 1.50
CA LYS A 245 35.77 -14.93 2.38
C LYS A 245 35.58 -13.47 2.77
N LYS A 246 34.71 -12.75 2.08
CA LYS A 246 34.13 -11.45 2.47
C LYS A 246 32.70 -11.71 2.89
N GLY A 247 32.34 -11.31 4.09
CA GLY A 247 30.97 -11.33 4.56
C GLY A 247 30.02 -10.60 3.60
N PRO A 248 28.71 -10.71 3.76
CA PRO A 248 27.76 -9.94 2.98
C PRO A 248 27.98 -8.44 3.19
N ASP A 249 27.72 -7.62 2.18
CA ASP A 249 27.79 -6.15 2.26
C ASP A 249 26.61 -5.58 3.06
N TYR A 250 26.16 -6.30 4.08
CA TYR A 250 25.07 -5.94 4.99
C TYR A 250 25.22 -6.64 6.35
N ARG A 251 24.55 -6.08 7.35
CA ARG A 251 24.65 -6.45 8.75
C ARG A 251 23.31 -6.84 9.33
N PHE A 252 23.33 -7.48 10.50
CA PHE A 252 22.14 -7.95 11.21
C PHE A 252 21.99 -7.22 12.54
N VAL A 253 20.83 -6.68 12.81
CA VAL A 253 20.46 -6.02 14.06
C VAL A 253 19.41 -6.87 14.76
N ALA A 254 19.72 -7.31 15.96
CA ALA A 254 18.75 -7.97 16.85
C ALA A 254 18.05 -6.95 17.73
N VAL A 255 16.78 -7.19 18.01
CA VAL A 255 15.99 -6.43 18.99
C VAL A 255 15.39 -7.42 19.95
N ARG A 256 15.67 -7.26 21.27
CA ARG A 256 15.07 -8.08 22.33
C ARG A 256 14.13 -7.25 23.20
N GLU A 257 13.12 -7.93 23.75
CA GLU A 257 12.15 -7.37 24.68
C GLU A 257 11.87 -8.39 25.78
N PRO A 258 12.10 -8.09 27.07
CA PRO A 258 11.87 -9.06 28.14
C PRO A 258 10.39 -9.46 28.21
N LEU A 259 10.14 -10.76 28.37
CA LEU A 259 8.80 -11.27 28.57
C LEU A 259 8.37 -11.00 30.04
N ARG A 260 7.22 -10.35 30.20
CA ARG A 260 6.62 -10.14 31.53
C ARG A 260 6.25 -11.45 32.23
N ARG A 261 5.94 -12.48 31.46
CA ARG A 261 5.64 -13.82 31.94
C ARG A 261 6.38 -14.83 31.05
N PRO A 262 7.21 -15.70 31.65
CA PRO A 262 7.86 -16.76 30.87
C PRO A 262 6.81 -17.72 30.28
N PRO A 263 7.15 -18.45 29.21
CA PRO A 263 6.33 -19.55 28.72
C PRO A 263 6.09 -20.56 29.84
N LEU A 264 4.95 -21.22 29.86
CA LEU A 264 4.73 -22.36 30.74
C LEU A 264 5.64 -23.51 30.28
N PRO A 265 6.21 -24.28 31.21
CA PRO A 265 7.02 -25.43 30.85
C PRO A 265 6.29 -26.37 29.86
N GLY A 266 6.91 -26.66 28.75
CA GLY A 266 6.33 -27.49 27.66
C GLY A 266 5.45 -26.75 26.65
N MET A 267 5.20 -25.42 26.82
CA MET A 267 4.43 -24.60 25.90
C MET A 267 5.30 -23.57 25.15
N GLU A 268 6.60 -23.71 25.20
CA GLU A 268 7.55 -22.81 24.54
C GLU A 268 7.31 -22.75 23.03
N SER A 269 7.08 -23.90 22.40
CA SER A 269 6.80 -24.02 20.97
C SER A 269 5.48 -23.37 20.53
N GLU A 270 4.44 -23.39 21.38
CA GLU A 270 3.17 -22.72 21.07
C GLU A 270 3.30 -21.19 21.11
N MET A 271 4.11 -20.66 22.03
CA MET A 271 4.38 -19.22 22.08
C MET A 271 5.23 -18.75 20.88
N GLU A 272 6.14 -19.58 20.39
CA GLU A 272 6.96 -19.32 19.20
C GLU A 272 6.16 -19.23 17.90
N LEU A 273 4.97 -19.83 17.83
CA LEU A 273 4.09 -19.74 16.66
C LEU A 273 3.59 -18.30 16.40
N SER A 274 3.48 -17.49 17.44
CA SER A 274 2.99 -16.11 17.32
C SER A 274 4.10 -15.06 17.28
N VAL A 275 5.15 -15.24 18.11
CA VAL A 275 6.31 -14.33 18.17
C VAL A 275 7.55 -15.14 18.54
N PRO A 276 8.67 -15.03 17.81
CA PRO A 276 9.90 -15.70 18.18
C PRO A 276 10.33 -15.34 19.60
N VAL A 277 10.54 -16.35 20.45
CA VAL A 277 11.01 -16.21 21.83
C VAL A 277 12.31 -16.99 22.01
N MET A 278 13.12 -16.54 22.95
CA MET A 278 14.33 -17.24 23.35
C MET A 278 14.59 -17.08 24.83
N GLN A 279 15.22 -18.08 25.42
CA GLN A 279 15.78 -17.98 26.74
C GLN A 279 17.24 -17.50 26.65
N MET A 280 17.55 -16.41 27.31
CA MET A 280 18.92 -15.94 27.44
C MET A 280 19.58 -16.63 28.66
N PRO A 281 20.84 -17.05 28.56
CA PRO A 281 21.56 -17.66 29.65
C PRO A 281 21.54 -16.76 30.91
N ASN A 282 21.04 -17.28 32.04
CA ASN A 282 20.95 -16.58 33.32
C ASN A 282 20.11 -15.28 33.36
N ARG A 283 19.26 -14.99 32.34
CA ARG A 283 18.58 -13.70 32.18
C ARG A 283 17.08 -13.77 31.96
N GLY A 284 16.53 -14.97 31.75
CA GLY A 284 15.09 -15.16 31.51
C GLY A 284 14.69 -15.20 30.05
N TRP A 285 13.40 -15.00 29.79
CA TRP A 285 12.80 -15.12 28.45
C TRP A 285 12.60 -13.77 27.79
N TYR A 286 12.94 -13.71 26.50
CA TYR A 286 12.80 -12.52 25.66
C TYR A 286 12.05 -12.85 24.37
N LYS A 287 11.25 -11.90 23.90
CA LYS A 287 10.87 -11.83 22.48
C LYS A 287 12.09 -11.35 21.72
N ILE A 288 12.35 -11.96 20.57
CA ILE A 288 13.46 -11.56 19.71
C ILE A 288 13.00 -11.32 18.29
N ARG A 289 13.55 -10.30 17.67
CA ARG A 289 13.33 -9.94 16.26
C ARG A 289 14.64 -9.59 15.62
N GLY A 290 14.74 -9.77 14.30
CA GLY A 290 15.93 -9.44 13.55
C GLY A 290 15.61 -8.50 12.39
N ILE A 291 16.57 -7.68 12.04
CA ILE A 291 16.56 -6.80 10.86
C ILE A 291 17.88 -7.01 10.14
N VAL A 292 17.83 -7.20 8.82
CA VAL A 292 19.01 -7.16 7.95
C VAL A 292 19.03 -5.83 7.21
N THR A 293 20.20 -5.22 7.10
CA THR A 293 20.37 -3.91 6.47
C THR A 293 21.74 -3.74 5.84
N ASN A 294 21.84 -2.95 4.79
CA ASN A 294 23.09 -2.43 4.24
C ASN A 294 23.29 -0.92 4.54
N ARG A 295 22.44 -0.34 5.39
CA ARG A 295 22.57 1.08 5.77
C ARG A 295 23.67 1.28 6.82
N GLU A 296 24.44 2.33 6.67
CA GLU A 296 25.50 2.73 7.60
C GLU A 296 24.99 3.67 8.72
N LEU A 297 23.82 3.36 9.28
CA LEU A 297 23.24 4.09 10.41
C LEU A 297 23.51 3.34 11.73
N ALA A 298 23.41 4.03 12.87
CA ALA A 298 23.38 3.37 14.17
C ALA A 298 22.20 2.37 14.23
N GLY A 299 22.36 1.27 14.97
CA GLY A 299 21.38 0.18 14.94
C GLY A 299 20.00 0.62 15.45
N ASP A 300 19.93 1.51 16.43
CA ASP A 300 18.67 2.11 16.89
C ASP A 300 18.00 2.98 15.82
N GLU A 301 18.77 3.72 15.02
CA GLU A 301 18.24 4.48 13.88
C GLU A 301 17.72 3.55 12.77
N VAL A 302 18.44 2.45 12.50
CA VAL A 302 17.97 1.41 11.57
C VAL A 302 16.64 0.83 12.05
N VAL A 303 16.53 0.49 13.33
CA VAL A 303 15.30 -0.06 13.91
C VAL A 303 14.15 0.95 13.84
N ARG A 304 14.40 2.21 14.17
CA ARG A 304 13.37 3.28 14.07
C ARG A 304 12.92 3.48 12.63
N TRP A 305 13.87 3.57 11.69
CA TRP A 305 13.55 3.72 10.27
C TRP A 305 12.77 2.51 9.73
N TYR A 306 13.19 1.30 10.05
CA TYR A 306 12.45 0.09 9.69
C TYR A 306 11.02 0.11 10.25
N ARG A 307 10.86 0.47 11.52
CA ARG A 307 9.55 0.51 12.19
C ARG A 307 8.63 1.62 11.69
N ALA A 308 9.13 2.65 11.04
CA ALA A 308 8.31 3.71 10.46
C ALA A 308 7.34 3.19 9.37
N ARG A 309 7.58 1.97 8.80
CA ARG A 309 6.61 1.26 7.96
C ARG A 309 5.40 0.73 8.73
N CYS A 310 5.61 0.35 10.01
CA CYS A 310 4.57 -0.22 10.86
C CYS A 310 3.47 0.83 11.15
N GLY A 311 2.23 0.39 11.16
CA GLY A 311 1.07 1.29 11.31
C GLY A 311 0.72 2.04 10.03
N LYS A 312 1.69 2.54 9.25
CA LYS A 312 1.40 3.21 7.97
C LYS A 312 0.97 2.19 6.90
N GLY A 313 1.65 1.05 6.79
CA GLY A 313 1.23 -0.05 5.91
C GLY A 313 -0.17 -0.56 6.26
N GLU A 314 -0.45 -0.75 7.55
CA GLU A 314 -1.78 -1.14 8.03
C GLU A 314 -2.85 -0.08 7.70
N GLU A 315 -2.53 1.21 7.81
CA GLU A 315 -3.42 2.31 7.42
C GLU A 315 -3.71 2.27 5.90
N VAL A 316 -2.69 2.11 5.07
CA VAL A 316 -2.82 2.01 3.60
C VAL A 316 -3.71 0.84 3.22
N HIS A 317 -3.44 -0.34 3.79
CA HIS A 317 -4.25 -1.53 3.56
C HIS A 317 -5.68 -1.37 4.08
N GLY A 318 -5.88 -0.74 5.24
CA GLY A 318 -7.21 -0.43 5.79
C GLY A 318 -8.00 0.51 4.87
N VAL A 319 -7.37 1.57 4.35
CA VAL A 319 -8.01 2.47 3.38
C VAL A 319 -8.38 1.73 2.10
N LEU A 320 -7.48 0.93 1.54
CA LEU A 320 -7.77 0.14 0.33
C LEU A 320 -8.92 -0.84 0.55
N LYS A 321 -8.85 -1.65 1.60
CA LYS A 321 -9.82 -2.73 1.85
C LYS A 321 -11.18 -2.19 2.29
N GLU A 322 -11.21 -1.23 3.21
CA GLU A 322 -12.43 -0.77 3.87
C GLU A 322 -13.00 0.50 3.24
N ASP A 323 -12.20 1.57 3.20
CA ASP A 323 -12.69 2.90 2.80
C ASP A 323 -12.97 2.98 1.29
N LEU A 324 -12.17 2.27 0.48
CA LEU A 324 -12.28 2.19 -0.98
C LEU A 324 -12.97 0.91 -1.47
N ALA A 325 -13.41 0.06 -0.54
CA ALA A 325 -14.09 -1.20 -0.83
C ALA A 325 -13.27 -2.19 -1.70
N GLY A 326 -11.95 -2.06 -1.77
CA GLY A 326 -11.06 -3.02 -2.45
C GLY A 326 -11.13 -4.42 -1.84
N GLY A 327 -11.46 -4.52 -0.55
CA GLY A 327 -11.71 -5.79 0.14
C GLY A 327 -13.09 -6.41 -0.11
N ARG A 328 -13.99 -5.72 -0.82
CA ARG A 328 -15.32 -6.25 -1.20
C ARG A 328 -15.32 -6.67 -2.66
N LEU A 329 -14.78 -7.86 -2.89
CA LEU A 329 -14.57 -8.36 -4.24
C LEU A 329 -15.89 -8.67 -4.96
N PRO A 330 -16.13 -8.07 -6.15
CA PRO A 330 -17.45 -8.12 -6.79
C PRO A 330 -17.70 -9.41 -7.57
N SER A 331 -16.67 -10.17 -7.95
CA SER A 331 -16.76 -11.27 -8.91
C SER A 331 -16.15 -12.58 -8.37
N GLY A 332 -16.52 -13.72 -8.97
CA GLY A 332 -15.79 -14.97 -8.85
C GLY A 332 -14.55 -15.04 -9.74
N GLN A 333 -14.47 -14.22 -10.80
CA GLN A 333 -13.36 -14.18 -11.73
C GLN A 333 -12.14 -13.47 -11.14
N PHE A 334 -10.99 -14.12 -11.14
CA PHE A 334 -9.74 -13.56 -10.63
C PHE A 334 -9.40 -12.21 -11.27
N GLY A 335 -9.35 -12.15 -12.62
CA GLY A 335 -8.98 -10.93 -13.33
C GLY A 335 -9.95 -9.77 -13.09
N ALA A 336 -11.26 -10.03 -12.95
CA ALA A 336 -12.25 -9.01 -12.60
C ALA A 336 -11.98 -8.41 -11.20
N ASN A 337 -11.58 -9.24 -10.25
CA ASN A 337 -11.18 -8.79 -8.91
C ASN A 337 -9.84 -8.05 -8.95
N ALA A 338 -8.89 -8.46 -9.78
CA ALA A 338 -7.64 -7.75 -10.00
C ALA A 338 -7.89 -6.33 -10.57
N GLY A 339 -8.79 -6.21 -11.55
CA GLY A 339 -9.23 -4.90 -12.07
C GLY A 339 -9.91 -4.04 -11.01
N TRP A 340 -10.75 -4.63 -10.15
CA TRP A 340 -11.36 -3.93 -9.02
C TRP A 340 -10.33 -3.40 -8.01
N TRP A 341 -9.34 -4.23 -7.68
CA TRP A 341 -8.24 -3.84 -6.80
C TRP A 341 -7.39 -2.72 -7.42
N ALA A 342 -7.05 -2.81 -8.70
CA ALA A 342 -6.32 -1.77 -9.41
C ALA A 342 -7.07 -0.42 -9.41
N ILE A 343 -8.41 -0.44 -9.55
CA ILE A 343 -9.24 0.77 -9.41
C ILE A 343 -9.19 1.32 -7.98
N ALA A 344 -9.16 0.47 -6.96
CA ALA A 344 -9.00 0.92 -5.57
C ALA A 344 -7.62 1.57 -5.35
N VAL A 345 -6.55 1.03 -5.94
CA VAL A 345 -5.20 1.65 -5.94
C VAL A 345 -5.21 3.03 -6.60
N LEU A 346 -5.81 3.17 -7.77
CA LEU A 346 -5.97 4.47 -8.45
C LEU A 346 -6.77 5.45 -7.59
N ALA A 347 -7.84 5.01 -6.94
CA ALA A 347 -8.64 5.85 -6.05
C ALA A 347 -7.86 6.27 -4.79
N PHE A 348 -6.99 5.41 -4.26
CA PHE A 348 -6.07 5.76 -3.18
C PHE A 348 -5.12 6.87 -3.61
N ASN A 349 -4.42 6.71 -4.73
CA ASN A 349 -3.48 7.68 -5.24
C ASN A 349 -4.16 9.01 -5.61
N LEU A 350 -5.36 8.96 -6.19
CA LEU A 350 -6.17 10.16 -6.44
C LEU A 350 -6.52 10.90 -5.13
N ASN A 351 -6.89 10.17 -4.08
CA ASN A 351 -7.16 10.79 -2.77
C ASN A 351 -5.89 11.45 -2.19
N SER A 352 -4.74 10.78 -2.29
CA SER A 352 -3.46 11.34 -1.84
C SER A 352 -3.07 12.58 -2.66
N ALA A 353 -3.23 12.54 -3.99
CA ALA A 353 -3.03 13.69 -4.86
C ALA A 353 -3.93 14.88 -4.47
N VAL A 354 -5.22 14.63 -4.24
CA VAL A 354 -6.17 15.69 -3.81
C VAL A 354 -5.78 16.28 -2.46
N LYS A 355 -5.37 15.45 -1.49
CA LYS A 355 -4.91 15.92 -0.19
C LYS A 355 -3.71 16.84 -0.32
N GLN A 356 -2.69 16.41 -1.03
CA GLN A 356 -1.41 17.11 -1.17
C GLN A 356 -1.52 18.35 -2.05
N LEU A 357 -2.09 18.23 -3.24
CA LEU A 357 -2.07 19.29 -4.25
C LEU A 357 -3.23 20.28 -4.11
N ALA A 358 -4.40 19.84 -3.64
CA ALA A 358 -5.59 20.68 -3.60
C ALA A 358 -6.00 21.14 -2.19
N LEU A 359 -5.88 20.28 -1.18
CA LEU A 359 -6.36 20.59 0.17
C LEU A 359 -5.28 21.21 1.07
N GLY A 360 -4.01 20.77 0.91
CA GLY A 360 -2.84 21.25 1.66
C GLY A 360 -2.50 20.41 2.89
N ASP A 361 -1.38 20.74 3.54
CA ASP A 361 -0.65 19.92 4.51
C ASP A 361 -1.50 19.39 5.67
N GLN A 362 -2.42 20.20 6.18
CA GLN A 362 -3.33 19.78 7.25
C GLN A 362 -4.25 18.60 6.88
N TRP A 363 -4.34 18.24 5.57
CA TRP A 363 -5.14 17.14 5.07
C TRP A 363 -4.34 15.88 4.75
N VAL A 364 -3.02 15.98 4.64
CA VAL A 364 -2.16 14.87 4.26
C VAL A 364 -2.32 13.69 5.23
N THR A 365 -2.36 13.96 6.53
CA THR A 365 -2.54 12.94 7.58
C THR A 365 -4.00 12.53 7.83
N LYS A 366 -4.98 13.16 7.16
CA LYS A 366 -6.38 12.82 7.38
C LYS A 366 -6.79 11.57 6.60
N ARG A 367 -7.52 10.69 7.25
CA ARG A 367 -8.10 9.49 6.60
C ARG A 367 -9.12 9.91 5.52
N LEU A 368 -9.32 9.03 4.54
CA LEU A 368 -10.29 9.23 3.44
C LEU A 368 -11.69 9.57 3.96
N LYS A 369 -12.12 8.98 5.07
CA LYS A 369 -13.43 9.30 5.71
C LYS A 369 -13.59 10.78 6.02
N ALA A 370 -12.53 11.45 6.48
CA ALA A 370 -12.57 12.89 6.76
C ALA A 370 -12.71 13.72 5.46
N VAL A 371 -11.98 13.34 4.41
CA VAL A 371 -12.08 13.97 3.08
C VAL A 371 -13.49 13.78 2.50
N ARG A 372 -14.04 12.57 2.57
CA ARG A 372 -15.42 12.29 2.12
C ARG A 372 -16.45 13.10 2.87
N PHE A 373 -16.33 13.22 4.19
CA PHE A 373 -17.24 14.00 5.01
C PHE A 373 -17.15 15.50 4.67
N ALA A 374 -15.94 16.02 4.50
CA ALA A 374 -15.73 17.46 4.28
C ALA A 374 -16.04 17.94 2.85
N LEU A 375 -15.91 17.05 1.83
CA LEU A 375 -15.98 17.45 0.43
C LEU A 375 -17.02 16.71 -0.41
N ILE A 376 -17.30 15.44 -0.10
CA ILE A 376 -18.11 14.57 -0.95
C ILE A 376 -19.53 14.44 -0.38
N ASN A 377 -19.64 14.11 0.90
CA ASN A 377 -20.93 13.84 1.57
C ASN A 377 -21.59 15.15 2.06
N LEU A 378 -21.64 16.16 1.20
CA LEU A 378 -22.23 17.44 1.53
C LEU A 378 -23.69 17.51 1.10
N ALA A 379 -24.55 17.95 2.01
CA ALA A 379 -25.94 18.23 1.67
C ALA A 379 -25.99 19.43 0.72
N GLY A 380 -26.50 19.22 -0.49
CA GLY A 380 -26.57 20.25 -1.49
C GLY A 380 -27.73 20.02 -2.49
N ARG A 381 -28.18 21.10 -3.11
CA ARG A 381 -29.15 21.05 -4.20
C ARG A 381 -28.46 21.21 -5.54
N VAL A 382 -28.57 20.21 -6.39
CA VAL A 382 -28.08 20.28 -7.77
C VAL A 382 -29.16 20.98 -8.63
N VAL A 383 -28.80 22.07 -9.28
CA VAL A 383 -29.69 22.85 -10.13
C VAL A 383 -29.03 22.98 -11.52
N PHE A 384 -29.78 22.67 -12.56
CA PHE A 384 -29.38 22.95 -13.92
C PHE A 384 -30.02 24.26 -14.38
N HIS A 385 -29.21 25.30 -14.62
CA HIS A 385 -29.66 26.60 -15.07
C HIS A 385 -28.73 27.19 -16.12
N ALA A 386 -29.27 27.77 -17.17
CA ALA A 386 -28.51 28.37 -18.28
C ALA A 386 -27.39 27.45 -18.83
N ARG A 387 -27.67 26.16 -19.06
CA ARG A 387 -26.72 25.11 -19.51
C ARG A 387 -25.57 24.82 -18.55
N LYS A 388 -25.62 25.33 -17.32
CA LYS A 388 -24.62 25.10 -16.28
C LYS A 388 -25.20 24.24 -15.17
N LEU A 389 -24.39 23.32 -14.67
CA LEU A 389 -24.68 22.57 -13.47
C LEU A 389 -24.23 23.40 -12.26
N LEU A 390 -25.18 23.74 -11.39
CA LEU A 390 -24.91 24.52 -10.18
C LEU A 390 -25.16 23.65 -8.96
N ILE A 391 -24.20 23.57 -8.05
CA ILE A 391 -24.34 22.94 -6.75
C ILE A 391 -24.54 24.03 -5.71
N ARG A 392 -25.73 24.06 -5.08
CA ARG A 392 -26.06 25.02 -4.03
C ARG A 392 -25.93 24.34 -2.69
N LEU A 393 -25.03 24.83 -1.85
CA LEU A 393 -24.88 24.43 -0.46
C LEU A 393 -25.68 25.35 0.46
N ALA A 394 -25.89 24.93 1.71
CA ALA A 394 -26.47 25.79 2.73
C ALA A 394 -25.61 27.05 2.91
N ARG A 395 -26.28 28.20 3.16
CA ARG A 395 -25.56 29.46 3.41
C ARG A 395 -24.71 29.31 4.67
N GLY A 396 -23.44 29.71 4.59
CA GLY A 396 -22.51 29.62 5.72
C GLY A 396 -21.96 28.19 5.97
N HIS A 397 -22.13 27.27 5.01
CA HIS A 397 -21.59 25.90 5.17
C HIS A 397 -20.07 25.95 5.38
N PRO A 398 -19.52 25.32 6.45
CA PRO A 398 -18.09 25.43 6.82
C PRO A 398 -17.13 24.89 5.76
N SER A 399 -17.57 23.91 4.94
CA SER A 399 -16.75 23.36 3.85
C SER A 399 -16.69 24.23 2.60
N PHE A 400 -17.50 25.28 2.49
CA PHE A 400 -17.56 26.10 1.27
C PHE A 400 -16.22 26.76 0.92
N PRO A 401 -15.50 27.43 1.86
CA PRO A 401 -14.18 28.00 1.58
C PRO A 401 -13.17 26.94 1.14
N LEU A 402 -13.23 25.74 1.75
CA LEU A 402 -12.36 24.61 1.38
C LEU A 402 -12.62 24.13 -0.05
N LEU A 403 -13.88 23.94 -0.42
CA LEU A 403 -14.29 23.55 -1.77
C LEU A 403 -13.82 24.56 -2.84
N VAL A 404 -14.02 25.86 -2.59
CA VAL A 404 -13.60 26.92 -3.51
C VAL A 404 -12.08 26.91 -3.67
N ARG A 405 -11.34 26.77 -2.58
CA ARG A 405 -9.86 26.69 -2.60
C ARG A 405 -9.38 25.45 -3.37
N ALA A 406 -9.93 24.29 -3.05
CA ALA A 406 -9.60 23.05 -3.73
C ALA A 406 -9.88 23.14 -5.24
N HIS A 407 -11.05 23.64 -5.62
CA HIS A 407 -11.41 23.83 -7.03
C HIS A 407 -10.41 24.76 -7.75
N ARG A 408 -10.07 25.91 -7.16
CA ARG A 408 -9.09 26.84 -7.76
C ARG A 408 -7.72 26.19 -7.95
N ARG A 409 -7.25 25.41 -6.96
CA ARG A 409 -5.98 24.70 -7.07
C ARG A 409 -6.02 23.62 -8.15
N ILE A 410 -7.10 22.82 -8.20
CA ILE A 410 -7.26 21.78 -9.24
C ILE A 410 -7.27 22.42 -10.64
N VAL A 411 -7.96 23.56 -10.83
CA VAL A 411 -7.96 24.27 -12.11
C VAL A 411 -6.56 24.78 -12.47
N ALA A 412 -5.82 25.28 -11.48
CA ALA A 412 -4.44 25.73 -11.70
C ALA A 412 -3.50 24.58 -12.11
N LEU A 413 -3.67 23.36 -11.57
CA LEU A 413 -2.91 22.17 -11.96
C LEU A 413 -3.13 21.80 -13.43
N ALA A 414 -4.35 22.03 -13.96
CA ALA A 414 -4.67 21.73 -15.37
C ALA A 414 -3.97 22.66 -16.37
N HIS A 415 -3.42 23.80 -15.93
CA HIS A 415 -2.73 24.76 -16.80
C HIS A 415 -1.19 24.64 -16.72
N GLY A 416 -0.67 23.61 -16.02
CA GLY A 416 0.77 23.37 -15.80
C GLY A 416 1.37 24.31 -14.74
N PRO A 417 2.53 23.98 -14.17
CA PRO A 417 3.28 24.92 -13.36
C PRO A 417 3.65 26.12 -14.24
N PRO A 418 3.69 27.36 -13.71
CA PRO A 418 4.19 28.49 -14.47
C PRO A 418 5.62 28.13 -14.93
N GLN A 419 5.85 28.17 -16.22
CA GLN A 419 7.20 28.01 -16.77
C GLN A 419 8.02 29.16 -16.22
N SER A 420 8.96 28.83 -15.32
CA SER A 420 9.95 29.77 -14.77
C SER A 420 11.06 29.99 -15.76
#